data_704807ef4878e762da195b006668db68
#
_entry.id   704807ef4878e762da195b006668db68
#
_cell.length_a   1.000
_cell.length_b   1.000
_cell.length_c   1.000
_cell.angle_alpha   90.00
_cell.angle_beta   90.00
_cell.angle_gamma   90.00
#
_symmetry.space_group_name_H-M   'P 1'
#
loop_
_entity.id
_entity.type
_entity.pdbx_description
1 polymer ?
#
loop_
_entity_poly.entity_id
_entity_poly.type
_entity_poly.pdbx_seq_one_letter_code
_entity_poly.pdbx_strand_id
1 'polypeptide(L)'
;ADVATQSTTLGLFDRVSVSGRVGATPTIEIKAPLEIDGFKARVLEEGSGREITEGSPVLVSVSAFDGTSGRMLSESGRPQMSLGIVGSSQIDEGLSRLVTGKREGTRMLAFRSITMGDGSTDTIEVDVVDILPSIATGTAVDASVGPMSVEMSPEGPLISHIDTLPGGVTTQTLIKGDGVQVHEGDRVVAQFTVLGWTDGVVRVSTWETGVPEVINLGTAMKGLATALVDQKVGSRLAVTIPPDLAAGDDT
;
A
#
# COMPACT_ATOMS: atom_id res chain seq x y z
N ALA A 1 21.18 -33.72 42.60
CA ALA A 1 21.31 -32.36 42.07
C ALA A 1 20.21 -32.15 41.04
N ASP A 2 19.08 -31.58 41.47
CA ASP A 2 17.96 -31.26 40.60
C ASP A 2 18.36 -30.11 39.70
N VAL A 3 18.51 -30.39 38.40
CA VAL A 3 18.56 -29.35 37.41
C VAL A 3 17.12 -28.87 37.22
N ALA A 4 16.78 -27.76 37.84
CA ALA A 4 15.53 -27.07 37.59
C ALA A 4 15.48 -26.70 36.14
N THR A 5 14.63 -27.37 35.39
CA THR A 5 14.29 -27.00 34.02
C THR A 5 13.60 -25.65 34.11
N GLN A 6 14.33 -24.57 33.81
CA GLN A 6 13.70 -23.25 33.65
C GLN A 6 12.78 -23.32 32.44
N SER A 7 11.50 -23.44 32.69
CA SER A 7 10.45 -23.26 31.72
C SER A 7 10.53 -21.82 31.24
N THR A 8 11.10 -21.61 30.05
CA THR A 8 11.15 -20.29 29.39
C THR A 8 9.73 -19.93 28.97
N THR A 9 9.05 -19.07 29.74
CA THR A 9 7.76 -18.53 29.37
C THR A 9 7.98 -17.60 28.15
N LEU A 10 7.37 -17.92 27.01
CA LEU A 10 7.42 -17.08 25.83
C LEU A 10 6.75 -15.73 26.11
N GLY A 11 7.41 -14.66 25.76
CA GLY A 11 6.81 -13.32 25.75
C GLY A 11 5.71 -13.20 24.71
N LEU A 12 4.85 -12.19 24.84
CA LEU A 12 3.71 -11.96 23.95
C LEU A 12 4.12 -11.98 22.48
N PHE A 13 5.13 -11.19 22.10
CA PHE A 13 5.56 -11.07 20.70
C PHE A 13 6.23 -12.34 20.17
N ASP A 14 6.78 -13.17 21.05
CA ASP A 14 7.40 -14.45 20.68
C ASP A 14 6.36 -15.54 20.40
N ARG A 15 5.09 -15.29 20.75
CA ARG A 15 3.97 -16.20 20.50
C ARG A 15 3.36 -16.03 19.11
N VAL A 16 3.73 -15.00 18.39
CA VAL A 16 3.21 -14.71 17.05
C VAL A 16 4.36 -14.59 16.07
N SER A 17 4.34 -15.45 15.07
CA SER A 17 5.28 -15.40 13.95
C SER A 17 4.57 -14.85 12.72
N VAL A 18 5.19 -13.88 12.08
CA VAL A 18 4.67 -13.23 10.87
C VAL A 18 5.64 -13.49 9.73
N SER A 19 5.14 -14.00 8.62
CA SER A 19 5.94 -14.26 7.42
C SER A 19 5.35 -13.56 6.19
N GLY A 20 6.17 -13.44 5.16
CA GLY A 20 5.90 -12.66 3.97
C GLY A 20 6.63 -11.33 4.01
N ARG A 21 6.82 -10.72 2.85
CA ARG A 21 7.46 -9.41 2.75
C ARG A 21 6.46 -8.29 3.02
N VAL A 22 6.98 -7.13 3.44
CA VAL A 22 6.19 -5.91 3.61
C VAL A 22 5.45 -5.59 2.31
N GLY A 23 4.16 -5.29 2.43
CA GLY A 23 3.28 -4.99 1.31
C GLY A 23 2.55 -6.20 0.73
N ALA A 24 3.02 -7.42 0.98
CA ALA A 24 2.30 -8.64 0.64
C ALA A 24 1.38 -9.04 1.78
N THR A 25 0.30 -9.77 1.47
CA THR A 25 -0.59 -10.33 2.51
C THR A 25 0.23 -11.25 3.41
N PRO A 26 0.34 -10.96 4.71
CA PRO A 26 1.13 -11.78 5.62
C PRO A 26 0.43 -13.08 5.96
N THR A 27 1.22 -14.07 6.34
CA THR A 27 0.75 -15.26 7.05
C THR A 27 1.22 -15.20 8.48
N ILE A 28 0.40 -15.67 9.40
CA ILE A 28 0.76 -15.68 10.81
C ILE A 28 0.58 -17.06 11.42
N GLU A 29 1.39 -17.32 12.46
CA GLU A 29 1.23 -18.47 13.35
C GLU A 29 1.14 -17.94 14.77
N ILE A 30 0.13 -18.40 15.52
CA ILE A 30 -0.13 -17.97 16.88
C ILE A 30 0.04 -19.17 17.83
N LYS A 31 0.87 -19.01 18.85
CA LYS A 31 0.97 -19.95 19.97
C LYS A 31 0.07 -19.44 21.09
N ALA A 32 -1.18 -19.87 21.05
CA ALA A 32 -2.18 -19.52 22.06
C ALA A 32 -1.83 -20.16 23.42
N PRO A 33 -2.31 -19.60 24.54
CA PRO A 33 -3.12 -18.38 24.63
C PRO A 33 -2.30 -17.11 24.52
N LEU A 34 -2.92 -16.02 24.02
CA LEU A 34 -2.37 -14.68 24.09
C LEU A 34 -3.01 -13.94 25.28
N GLU A 35 -2.19 -13.25 26.04
CA GLU A 35 -2.64 -12.41 27.14
C GLU A 35 -2.04 -11.02 26.97
N ILE A 36 -2.88 -10.00 27.02
CA ILE A 36 -2.45 -8.61 26.94
C ILE A 36 -3.03 -7.78 28.06
N ASP A 37 -2.27 -6.77 28.47
CA ASP A 37 -2.68 -5.72 29.38
C ASP A 37 -2.60 -4.40 28.60
N GLY A 38 -3.71 -4.04 27.93
CA GLY A 38 -3.78 -2.90 27.04
C GLY A 38 -3.15 -3.13 25.66
N PHE A 39 -3.12 -2.07 24.88
CA PHE A 39 -2.56 -2.08 23.52
C PHE A 39 -1.03 -2.30 23.57
N LYS A 40 -0.55 -3.22 22.74
CA LYS A 40 0.88 -3.50 22.58
C LYS A 40 1.25 -3.48 21.11
N ALA A 41 2.40 -2.92 20.79
CA ALA A 41 2.91 -2.90 19.42
C ALA A 41 4.43 -3.00 19.41
N ARG A 42 4.96 -3.60 18.35
CA ARG A 42 6.40 -3.74 18.11
C ARG A 42 6.69 -3.63 16.61
N VAL A 43 7.79 -2.99 16.27
CA VAL A 43 8.34 -3.03 14.91
C VAL A 43 8.95 -4.40 14.66
N LEU A 44 8.50 -5.08 13.61
CA LEU A 44 9.08 -6.35 13.16
C LEU A 44 10.19 -6.13 12.14
N GLU A 45 10.00 -5.17 11.25
CA GLU A 45 10.95 -4.81 10.20
C GLU A 45 10.93 -3.30 10.03
N GLU A 46 12.09 -2.67 10.12
CA GLU A 46 12.24 -1.23 9.92
C GLU A 46 12.36 -0.92 8.43
N GLY A 47 11.53 -0.01 7.94
CA GLY A 47 11.63 0.52 6.60
C GLY A 47 12.73 1.57 6.48
N SER A 48 13.15 1.81 5.25
CA SER A 48 14.17 2.81 4.91
C SER A 48 13.63 3.95 4.05
N GLY A 49 12.34 3.97 3.78
CA GLY A 49 11.71 4.99 2.96
C GLY A 49 11.47 6.30 3.68
N ARG A 50 10.55 7.09 3.15
CA ARG A 50 10.18 8.39 3.69
C ARG A 50 9.67 8.27 5.13
N GLU A 51 10.11 9.15 6.01
CA GLU A 51 9.58 9.23 7.37
C GLU A 51 8.15 9.77 7.37
N ILE A 52 7.29 9.14 8.14
CA ILE A 52 5.89 9.56 8.33
C ILE A 52 5.82 10.54 9.48
N THR A 53 5.34 11.74 9.19
CA THR A 53 5.15 12.81 10.17
C THR A 53 3.69 13.25 10.18
N GLU A 54 3.27 13.90 11.25
CA GLU A 54 1.93 14.49 11.31
C GLU A 54 1.74 15.49 10.16
N GLY A 55 0.60 15.43 9.49
CA GLY A 55 0.30 16.26 8.32
C GLY A 55 0.85 15.72 7.00
N SER A 56 1.60 14.61 7.02
CA SER A 56 2.12 14.01 5.80
C SER A 56 1.20 12.93 5.23
N PRO A 57 1.25 12.69 3.90
CA PRO A 57 0.53 11.56 3.29
C PRO A 57 1.06 10.23 3.81
N VAL A 58 0.17 9.25 3.95
CA VAL A 58 0.52 7.89 4.33
C VAL A 58 -0.37 6.88 3.60
N LEU A 59 0.22 5.74 3.28
CA LEU A 59 -0.48 4.56 2.77
C LEU A 59 -0.17 3.39 3.69
N VAL A 60 -1.19 2.81 4.29
CA VAL A 60 -1.05 1.75 5.28
C VAL A 60 -1.91 0.56 4.90
N SER A 61 -1.36 -0.63 5.05
CA SER A 61 -2.06 -1.90 4.88
C SER A 61 -2.18 -2.56 6.25
N VAL A 62 -3.39 -2.91 6.67
CA VAL A 62 -3.66 -3.58 7.93
C VAL A 62 -4.29 -4.95 7.67
N SER A 63 -3.64 -5.99 8.15
CA SER A 63 -4.17 -7.35 8.14
C SER A 63 -4.50 -7.74 9.57
N ALA A 64 -5.79 -7.93 9.85
CA ALA A 64 -6.29 -8.24 11.18
C ALA A 64 -6.61 -9.74 11.31
N PHE A 65 -6.18 -10.33 12.41
CA PHE A 65 -6.35 -11.76 12.69
C PHE A 65 -6.97 -11.96 14.06
N ASP A 66 -7.74 -13.02 14.18
CA ASP A 66 -8.25 -13.48 15.46
C ASP A 66 -7.10 -14.06 16.30
N GLY A 67 -6.93 -13.56 17.52
CA GLY A 67 -5.81 -13.94 18.38
C GLY A 67 -5.90 -15.36 18.94
N THR A 68 -7.04 -16.02 18.82
CA THR A 68 -7.24 -17.40 19.26
C THR A 68 -7.05 -18.39 18.12
N SER A 69 -7.74 -18.15 16.99
CA SER A 69 -7.75 -19.07 15.85
C SER A 69 -6.65 -18.81 14.83
N GLY A 70 -6.08 -17.59 14.82
CA GLY A 70 -5.14 -17.16 13.79
C GLY A 70 -5.79 -16.88 12.43
N ARG A 71 -7.10 -16.88 12.35
CA ARG A 71 -7.83 -16.63 11.10
C ARG A 71 -7.89 -15.13 10.81
N MET A 72 -7.73 -14.78 9.53
CA MET A 72 -7.92 -13.41 9.08
C MET A 72 -9.37 -12.97 9.28
N LEU A 73 -9.56 -11.80 9.89
CA LEU A 73 -10.90 -11.27 10.18
C LEU A 73 -11.57 -10.64 8.96
N SER A 74 -10.81 -10.30 7.94
CA SER A 74 -11.34 -9.80 6.68
C SER A 74 -12.02 -10.93 5.89
N GLU A 75 -13.29 -10.76 5.53
CA GLU A 75 -14.02 -11.73 4.70
C GLU A 75 -13.44 -11.88 3.30
N SER A 76 -12.82 -10.81 2.79
CA SER A 76 -12.17 -10.84 1.47
C SER A 76 -10.85 -11.61 1.45
N GLY A 77 -10.28 -11.94 2.61
CA GLY A 77 -8.94 -12.51 2.73
C GLY A 77 -7.83 -11.55 2.31
N ARG A 78 -8.13 -10.25 2.23
CA ARG A 78 -7.18 -9.20 1.83
C ARG A 78 -6.99 -8.19 2.94
N PRO A 79 -5.80 -7.54 3.03
CA PRO A 79 -5.58 -6.44 3.94
C PRO A 79 -6.52 -5.27 3.67
N GLN A 80 -6.83 -4.52 4.71
CA GLN A 80 -7.52 -3.25 4.58
C GLN A 80 -6.51 -2.14 4.34
N MET A 81 -6.76 -1.34 3.30
CA MET A 81 -5.91 -0.20 2.96
C MET A 81 -6.46 1.07 3.57
N SER A 82 -5.57 1.87 4.15
CA SER A 82 -5.87 3.24 4.62
C SER A 82 -4.91 4.21 3.97
N LEU A 83 -5.45 5.26 3.38
CA LEU A 83 -4.65 6.30 2.73
C LEU A 83 -5.22 7.68 3.01
N GLY A 84 -4.36 8.63 3.21
CA GLY A 84 -4.75 10.00 3.55
C GLY A 84 -3.63 10.74 4.25
N ILE A 85 -4.00 11.80 4.95
CA ILE A 85 -3.09 12.64 5.71
C ILE A 85 -3.11 12.18 7.18
N VAL A 86 -1.93 11.92 7.72
CA VAL A 86 -1.75 11.53 9.13
C VAL A 86 -2.24 12.66 10.04
N GLY A 87 -3.06 12.29 11.02
CA GLY A 87 -3.66 13.25 11.96
C GLY A 87 -4.97 13.86 11.45
N SER A 88 -5.37 13.60 10.21
CA SER A 88 -6.68 13.99 9.67
C SER A 88 -7.73 12.91 9.94
N SER A 89 -9.00 13.24 9.64
CA SER A 89 -10.11 12.28 9.74
C SER A 89 -10.02 11.12 8.72
N GLN A 90 -9.14 11.21 7.74
CA GLN A 90 -8.94 10.15 6.73
C GLN A 90 -8.25 8.91 7.31
N ILE A 91 -7.46 9.10 8.35
CA ILE A 91 -6.72 8.03 9.03
C ILE A 91 -7.18 7.93 10.47
N ASP A 92 -7.53 6.72 10.91
CA ASP A 92 -7.89 6.45 12.30
C ASP A 92 -6.84 6.99 13.26
N GLU A 93 -7.28 7.58 14.36
CA GLU A 93 -6.40 8.24 15.34
C GLU A 93 -5.36 7.30 15.94
N GLY A 94 -5.75 6.08 16.27
CA GLY A 94 -4.84 5.06 16.78
C GLY A 94 -3.79 4.66 15.76
N LEU A 95 -4.20 4.52 14.50
CA LEU A 95 -3.31 4.23 13.39
C LEU A 95 -2.36 5.39 13.11
N SER A 96 -2.85 6.62 13.15
CA SER A 96 -2.01 7.82 12.99
C SER A 96 -0.89 7.86 14.05
N ARG A 97 -1.21 7.57 15.30
CA ARG A 97 -0.20 7.52 16.37
C ARG A 97 0.82 6.41 16.15
N LEU A 98 0.35 5.26 15.69
CA LEU A 98 1.20 4.08 15.48
C LEU A 98 2.24 4.33 14.37
N VAL A 99 1.86 4.98 13.27
CA VAL A 99 2.73 5.18 12.11
C VAL A 99 3.61 6.41 12.20
N THR A 100 3.26 7.40 13.01
CA THR A 100 4.02 8.64 13.15
C THR A 100 5.44 8.34 13.67
N GLY A 101 6.45 8.90 13.00
CA GLY A 101 7.85 8.67 13.31
C GLY A 101 8.43 7.40 12.70
N LYS A 102 7.63 6.58 12.05
CA LYS A 102 8.08 5.39 11.33
C LYS A 102 8.36 5.74 9.87
N ARG A 103 9.04 4.84 9.15
CA ARG A 103 9.38 5.03 7.74
C ARG A 103 8.56 4.08 6.85
N GLU A 104 8.34 4.51 5.63
CA GLU A 104 7.77 3.63 4.60
C GLU A 104 8.62 2.37 4.45
N GLY A 105 7.97 1.22 4.35
CA GLY A 105 8.61 -0.09 4.37
C GLY A 105 8.64 -0.76 5.75
N THR A 106 8.14 -0.09 6.78
CA THR A 106 8.07 -0.64 8.15
C THR A 106 6.90 -1.61 8.27
N ARG A 107 7.15 -2.75 8.91
CA ARG A 107 6.11 -3.69 9.34
C ARG A 107 6.04 -3.70 10.87
N MET A 108 4.84 -3.61 11.39
CA MET A 108 4.58 -3.66 12.84
C MET A 108 3.59 -4.77 13.16
N LEU A 109 3.73 -5.31 14.37
CA LEU A 109 2.79 -6.24 14.96
C LEU A 109 2.13 -5.55 16.15
N ALA A 110 0.80 -5.52 16.16
CA ALA A 110 0.02 -4.88 17.20
C ALA A 110 -1.02 -5.85 17.78
N PHE A 111 -1.27 -5.72 19.07
CA PHE A 111 -2.29 -6.48 19.78
C PHE A 111 -3.26 -5.51 20.43
N ARG A 112 -4.55 -5.75 20.23
CA ARG A 112 -5.59 -5.00 20.91
C ARG A 112 -6.69 -5.91 21.44
N SER A 113 -7.28 -5.52 22.56
CA SER A 113 -8.42 -6.20 23.11
C SER A 113 -9.70 -5.66 22.50
N ILE A 114 -10.57 -6.53 22.03
CA ILE A 114 -11.88 -6.18 21.52
C ILE A 114 -12.92 -6.59 22.55
N THR A 115 -13.64 -5.58 23.04
CA THR A 115 -14.75 -5.81 23.97
C THR A 115 -15.98 -6.24 23.18
N MET A 116 -16.50 -7.42 23.56
CA MET A 116 -17.74 -7.94 22.98
C MET A 116 -18.92 -7.41 23.80
N GLY A 117 -19.77 -6.61 23.16
CA GLY A 117 -20.90 -5.94 23.84
C GLY A 117 -22.05 -6.83 24.28
N ASP A 118 -21.95 -8.15 24.10
CA ASP A 118 -22.97 -9.16 24.41
C ASP A 118 -22.74 -9.90 25.76
N GLY A 119 -21.72 -9.44 26.53
CA GLY A 119 -21.33 -10.09 27.79
C GLY A 119 -20.41 -11.28 27.63
N SER A 120 -19.96 -11.61 26.44
CA SER A 120 -18.90 -12.60 26.21
C SER A 120 -17.53 -12.04 26.62
N THR A 121 -16.53 -12.93 26.75
CA THR A 121 -15.15 -12.53 27.06
C THR A 121 -14.56 -11.71 25.92
N ASP A 122 -13.72 -10.73 26.30
CA ASP A 122 -12.95 -9.96 25.32
C ASP A 122 -12.09 -10.89 24.45
N THR A 123 -12.01 -10.57 23.18
CA THR A 123 -11.12 -11.23 22.24
C THR A 123 -9.91 -10.37 21.94
N ILE A 124 -8.80 -11.00 21.56
CA ILE A 124 -7.60 -10.30 21.15
C ILE A 124 -7.54 -10.30 19.64
N GLU A 125 -7.38 -9.11 19.06
CA GLU A 125 -7.10 -8.94 17.65
C GLU A 125 -5.60 -8.73 17.45
N VAL A 126 -5.04 -9.45 16.50
CA VAL A 126 -3.63 -9.34 16.11
C VAL A 126 -3.57 -8.64 14.75
N ASP A 127 -2.94 -7.49 14.71
CA ASP A 127 -2.81 -6.69 13.50
C ASP A 127 -1.39 -6.70 12.98
N VAL A 128 -1.22 -7.00 11.70
CA VAL A 128 0.01 -6.75 10.96
C VAL A 128 -0.18 -5.47 10.18
N VAL A 129 0.63 -4.47 10.50
CA VAL A 129 0.52 -3.11 9.94
C VAL A 129 1.75 -2.84 9.08
N ASP A 130 1.54 -2.64 7.79
CA ASP A 130 2.58 -2.30 6.83
C ASP A 130 2.43 -0.85 6.39
N ILE A 131 3.49 -0.06 6.53
CA ILE A 131 3.55 1.28 5.93
C ILE A 131 4.10 1.11 4.53
N LEU A 132 3.27 1.38 3.53
CA LEU A 132 3.61 1.16 2.14
C LEU A 132 4.24 2.41 1.52
N PRO A 133 5.10 2.24 0.50
CA PRO A 133 5.58 3.36 -0.28
C PRO A 133 4.44 4.10 -0.96
N SER A 134 4.48 5.42 -0.94
CA SER A 134 3.50 6.29 -1.62
C SER A 134 3.96 6.71 -3.01
N ILE A 135 5.20 6.36 -3.39
CA ILE A 135 5.78 6.60 -4.71
C ILE A 135 6.44 5.33 -5.22
N ALA A 136 6.80 5.32 -6.50
CA ALA A 136 7.49 4.18 -7.12
C ALA A 136 8.79 3.83 -6.39
N THR A 137 9.01 2.52 -6.23
CA THR A 137 10.20 1.97 -5.57
C THR A 137 10.69 0.78 -6.37
N GLY A 138 11.63 0.93 -7.17
CA GLY A 138 12.18 -0.14 -7.99
C GLY A 138 13.50 0.28 -8.59
N THR A 139 13.84 -0.34 -9.69
CA THR A 139 15.06 -0.05 -10.42
C THR A 139 14.75 0.91 -11.57
N ALA A 140 15.47 2.03 -11.63
CA ALA A 140 15.35 2.96 -12.75
C ALA A 140 15.72 2.26 -14.06
N VAL A 141 14.90 2.49 -15.08
CA VAL A 141 15.09 1.94 -16.42
C VAL A 141 15.41 3.10 -17.36
N ASP A 142 16.38 2.90 -18.25
CA ASP A 142 16.64 3.86 -19.32
C ASP A 142 15.45 3.87 -20.30
N ALA A 143 14.63 4.90 -20.19
CA ALA A 143 13.40 5.08 -20.97
C ALA A 143 13.59 6.09 -22.12
N SER A 144 14.81 6.19 -22.67
CA SER A 144 15.14 7.14 -23.74
C SER A 144 14.40 6.87 -25.05
N VAL A 145 13.71 5.74 -25.18
CA VAL A 145 12.97 5.33 -26.36
C VAL A 145 11.47 5.30 -26.07
N GLY A 146 10.74 6.26 -26.61
CA GLY A 146 9.29 6.32 -26.48
C GLY A 146 8.75 7.71 -26.79
N PRO A 147 7.41 7.86 -26.92
CA PRO A 147 6.79 9.12 -27.29
C PRO A 147 6.80 10.18 -26.17
N MET A 148 7.09 9.79 -24.94
CA MET A 148 7.06 10.68 -23.76
C MET A 148 8.43 10.81 -23.13
N SER A 149 8.65 11.96 -22.51
CA SER A 149 9.78 12.24 -21.63
C SER A 149 9.26 12.76 -20.30
N VAL A 150 9.70 12.16 -19.20
CA VAL A 150 9.23 12.51 -17.86
C VAL A 150 10.43 12.83 -16.96
N GLU A 151 10.38 14.01 -16.38
CA GLU A 151 11.33 14.47 -15.37
C GLU A 151 10.58 14.70 -14.07
N MET A 152 11.05 14.14 -12.96
CA MET A 152 10.40 14.31 -11.66
C MET A 152 10.85 15.60 -11.00
N SER A 153 9.88 16.38 -10.51
CA SER A 153 10.10 17.56 -9.69
C SER A 153 9.45 17.39 -8.31
N PRO A 154 9.74 18.26 -7.33
CA PRO A 154 9.07 18.21 -6.04
C PRO A 154 7.54 18.38 -6.13
N GLU A 155 7.05 19.07 -7.16
CA GLU A 155 5.62 19.29 -7.39
C GLU A 155 4.97 18.18 -8.24
N GLY A 156 5.73 17.19 -8.67
CA GLY A 156 5.25 16.08 -9.50
C GLY A 156 5.99 15.95 -10.82
N PRO A 157 5.49 15.11 -11.73
CA PRO A 157 6.15 14.87 -13.01
C PRO A 157 6.01 16.05 -13.96
N LEU A 158 7.09 16.38 -14.63
CA LEU A 158 7.14 17.30 -15.76
C LEU A 158 7.16 16.44 -17.04
N ILE A 159 6.10 16.55 -17.84
CA ILE A 159 5.87 15.66 -18.98
C ILE A 159 5.99 16.45 -20.27
N SER A 160 6.80 15.92 -21.19
CA SER A 160 6.86 16.36 -22.58
C SER A 160 6.68 15.15 -23.51
N HIS A 161 6.33 15.39 -24.76
CA HIS A 161 6.07 14.32 -25.72
C HIS A 161 6.35 14.77 -27.16
N ILE A 162 6.45 13.81 -28.08
CA ILE A 162 6.51 14.06 -29.51
C ILE A 162 5.18 14.65 -30.02
N ASP A 163 5.18 15.26 -31.21
CA ASP A 163 3.99 15.94 -31.75
C ASP A 163 2.89 14.96 -32.19
N THR A 164 3.26 13.80 -32.70
CA THR A 164 2.30 12.83 -33.24
C THR A 164 1.78 11.92 -32.15
N LEU A 165 0.47 11.95 -31.89
CA LEU A 165 -0.19 11.02 -30.99
C LEU A 165 -0.05 9.58 -31.50
N PRO A 166 0.46 8.64 -30.68
CA PRO A 166 0.48 7.23 -31.04
C PRO A 166 -0.91 6.69 -31.34
N GLY A 167 -1.01 5.80 -32.32
CA GLY A 167 -2.30 5.21 -32.73
C GLY A 167 -2.88 4.17 -31.79
N GLY A 168 -2.11 3.75 -30.79
CA GLY A 168 -2.52 2.78 -29.76
C GLY A 168 -1.98 3.16 -28.40
N VAL A 169 -2.31 2.36 -27.39
CA VAL A 169 -1.75 2.51 -26.06
C VAL A 169 -0.26 2.24 -26.10
N THR A 170 0.54 3.15 -25.56
CA THR A 170 1.97 2.93 -25.34
C THR A 170 2.29 2.96 -23.86
N THR A 171 3.19 2.11 -23.44
CA THR A 171 3.64 2.04 -22.04
C THR A 171 5.16 2.09 -22.00
N GLN A 172 5.69 3.13 -21.38
CA GLN A 172 7.12 3.27 -21.10
C GLN A 172 7.37 2.99 -19.63
N THR A 173 8.24 2.05 -19.34
CA THR A 173 8.67 1.79 -17.96
C THR A 173 9.80 2.74 -17.59
N LEU A 174 9.58 3.59 -16.61
CA LEU A 174 10.58 4.52 -16.07
C LEU A 174 11.29 3.94 -14.85
N ILE A 175 10.54 3.28 -13.99
CA ILE A 175 11.04 2.51 -12.86
C ILE A 175 10.36 1.14 -12.91
N LYS A 176 11.15 0.09 -12.84
CA LYS A 176 10.64 -1.28 -12.79
C LYS A 176 10.49 -1.69 -11.33
N GLY A 177 9.24 -1.88 -10.89
CA GLY A 177 8.93 -2.40 -9.56
C GLY A 177 9.20 -3.88 -9.42
N ASP A 178 9.33 -4.34 -8.22
CA ASP A 178 9.53 -5.75 -7.85
C ASP A 178 8.41 -6.27 -6.93
N GLY A 179 7.35 -5.49 -6.75
CA GLY A 179 6.19 -5.86 -5.97
C GLY A 179 5.32 -6.94 -6.62
N VAL A 180 4.13 -7.13 -6.08
CA VAL A 180 3.17 -8.08 -6.64
C VAL A 180 2.72 -7.64 -8.02
N GLN A 181 2.37 -8.61 -8.87
CA GLN A 181 1.86 -8.35 -10.21
C GLN A 181 0.41 -7.90 -10.16
N VAL A 182 0.09 -6.91 -10.99
CA VAL A 182 -1.28 -6.40 -11.17
C VAL A 182 -2.04 -7.30 -12.13
N HIS A 183 -3.24 -7.71 -11.75
CA HIS A 183 -4.13 -8.55 -12.54
C HIS A 183 -5.34 -7.76 -13.05
N GLU A 184 -6.00 -8.32 -14.05
CA GLU A 184 -7.24 -7.76 -14.60
C GLU A 184 -8.29 -7.59 -13.49
N GLY A 185 -8.95 -6.43 -13.47
CA GLY A 185 -9.98 -6.10 -12.48
C GLY A 185 -9.48 -5.71 -11.10
N ASP A 186 -8.17 -5.71 -10.87
CA ASP A 186 -7.60 -5.32 -9.59
C ASP A 186 -7.88 -3.85 -9.25
N ARG A 187 -7.84 -3.54 -7.96
CA ARG A 187 -7.75 -2.18 -7.46
C ARG A 187 -6.29 -1.89 -7.14
N VAL A 188 -5.76 -0.82 -7.72
CA VAL A 188 -4.39 -0.39 -7.50
C VAL A 188 -4.37 0.99 -6.86
N VAL A 189 -3.41 1.22 -6.00
CA VAL A 189 -3.16 2.54 -5.42
C VAL A 189 -2.02 3.18 -6.21
N ALA A 190 -2.23 4.38 -6.71
CA ALA A 190 -1.27 5.05 -7.58
C ALA A 190 -1.17 6.55 -7.30
N GLN A 191 0.04 7.07 -7.41
CA GLN A 191 0.30 8.49 -7.66
C GLN A 191 0.32 8.69 -9.17
N PHE A 192 -0.44 9.64 -9.67
CA PHE A 192 -0.50 9.86 -11.11
C PHE A 192 -0.86 11.29 -11.49
N THR A 193 -0.51 11.63 -12.71
CA THR A 193 -0.92 12.85 -13.38
C THR A 193 -1.45 12.49 -14.75
N VAL A 194 -2.62 13.02 -15.08
CA VAL A 194 -3.24 12.91 -16.42
C VAL A 194 -3.28 14.27 -17.05
N LEU A 195 -2.75 14.38 -18.26
CA LEU A 195 -2.85 15.62 -19.03
C LEU A 195 -3.27 15.34 -20.48
N GLY A 196 -3.91 16.34 -21.07
CA GLY A 196 -4.31 16.30 -22.45
C GLY A 196 -3.09 16.33 -23.37
N TRP A 197 -3.11 15.49 -24.40
CA TRP A 197 -2.02 15.44 -25.37
C TRP A 197 -1.87 16.74 -26.15
N THR A 198 -3.00 17.27 -26.67
CA THR A 198 -2.99 18.43 -27.54
C THR A 198 -2.83 19.76 -26.82
N ASP A 199 -3.49 19.92 -25.68
CA ASP A 199 -3.54 21.18 -24.93
C ASP A 199 -2.54 21.24 -23.76
N GLY A 200 -1.98 20.11 -23.35
CA GLY A 200 -1.06 20.04 -22.21
C GLY A 200 -1.71 20.37 -20.87
N VAL A 201 -3.04 20.43 -20.81
CA VAL A 201 -3.77 20.78 -19.59
C VAL A 201 -3.87 19.59 -18.66
N VAL A 202 -3.49 19.76 -17.41
CA VAL A 202 -3.63 18.74 -16.38
C VAL A 202 -5.11 18.53 -16.06
N ARG A 203 -5.59 17.31 -16.21
CA ARG A 203 -6.96 16.90 -15.89
C ARG A 203 -7.06 16.46 -14.44
N VAL A 204 -6.11 15.64 -14.00
CA VAL A 204 -6.06 15.08 -12.65
C VAL A 204 -4.60 14.98 -12.23
N SER A 205 -4.30 15.32 -11.00
CA SER A 205 -2.99 15.07 -10.39
C SER A 205 -3.14 14.77 -8.90
N THR A 206 -2.63 13.63 -8.46
CA THR A 206 -2.55 13.29 -7.04
C THR A 206 -1.41 14.00 -6.34
N TRP A 207 -0.48 14.56 -7.11
CA TRP A 207 0.71 15.24 -6.57
C TRP A 207 0.40 16.55 -5.85
N GLU A 208 -0.77 17.15 -6.11
CA GLU A 208 -1.21 18.35 -5.40
C GLU A 208 -1.39 18.12 -3.91
N THR A 209 -1.95 16.97 -3.53
CA THR A 209 -2.13 16.57 -2.13
C THR A 209 -1.00 15.66 -1.63
N GLY A 210 -0.30 15.00 -2.54
CA GLY A 210 0.67 13.95 -2.24
C GLY A 210 0.04 12.62 -1.83
N VAL A 211 -1.30 12.55 -1.74
CA VAL A 211 -2.02 11.33 -1.37
C VAL A 211 -2.35 10.52 -2.62
N PRO A 212 -1.88 9.27 -2.72
CA PRO A 212 -2.25 8.40 -3.82
C PRO A 212 -3.75 8.09 -3.81
N GLU A 213 -4.26 7.70 -4.97
CA GLU A 213 -5.67 7.33 -5.14
C GLU A 213 -5.82 5.89 -5.59
N VAL A 214 -6.96 5.31 -5.27
CA VAL A 214 -7.34 3.97 -5.72
C VAL A 214 -7.88 4.05 -7.14
N ILE A 215 -7.32 3.25 -8.03
CA ILE A 215 -7.82 3.05 -9.39
C ILE A 215 -8.43 1.65 -9.45
N ASN A 216 -9.71 1.58 -9.76
CA ASN A 216 -10.39 0.31 -10.02
C ASN A 216 -10.23 -0.03 -11.51
N LEU A 217 -9.43 -1.03 -11.83
CA LEU A 217 -9.15 -1.42 -13.22
C LEU A 217 -10.39 -2.02 -13.91
N GLY A 218 -11.38 -2.46 -13.16
CA GLY A 218 -12.65 -2.93 -13.74
C GLY A 218 -13.52 -1.84 -14.33
N THR A 219 -13.34 -0.58 -13.89
CA THR A 219 -14.14 0.59 -14.33
C THR A 219 -13.31 1.72 -14.91
N ALA A 220 -11.99 1.61 -14.86
CA ALA A 220 -11.08 2.62 -15.43
C ALA A 220 -11.15 2.66 -16.96
N MET A 221 -10.60 3.74 -17.56
CA MET A 221 -10.40 3.79 -19.02
C MET A 221 -9.73 2.50 -19.50
N LYS A 222 -10.23 1.95 -20.61
CA LYS A 222 -9.73 0.68 -21.14
C LYS A 222 -8.23 0.72 -21.45
N GLY A 223 -7.74 1.82 -21.98
CA GLY A 223 -6.32 2.01 -22.27
C GLY A 223 -5.46 2.00 -21.02
N LEU A 224 -5.93 2.61 -19.94
CA LEU A 224 -5.21 2.60 -18.64
C LEU A 224 -5.19 1.19 -18.03
N ALA A 225 -6.32 0.51 -18.00
CA ALA A 225 -6.40 -0.86 -17.51
C ALA A 225 -5.46 -1.78 -18.30
N THR A 226 -5.44 -1.68 -19.62
CA THR A 226 -4.53 -2.45 -20.48
C THR A 226 -3.06 -2.17 -20.15
N ALA A 227 -2.71 -0.92 -19.89
CA ALA A 227 -1.33 -0.53 -19.59
C ALA A 227 -0.86 -1.04 -18.21
N LEU A 228 -1.75 -1.12 -17.23
CA LEU A 228 -1.41 -1.47 -15.86
C LEU A 228 -1.43 -2.98 -15.57
N VAL A 229 -2.22 -3.74 -16.30
CA VAL A 229 -2.25 -5.20 -16.17
C VAL A 229 -0.85 -5.78 -16.47
N ASP A 230 -0.43 -6.75 -15.66
CA ASP A 230 0.88 -7.39 -15.70
C ASP A 230 2.06 -6.53 -15.24
N GLN A 231 1.84 -5.27 -14.89
CA GLN A 231 2.87 -4.47 -14.24
C GLN A 231 3.05 -4.91 -12.79
N LYS A 232 4.21 -4.64 -12.23
CA LYS A 232 4.50 -4.92 -10.83
C LYS A 232 4.38 -3.66 -9.98
N VAL A 233 3.82 -3.81 -8.80
CA VAL A 233 3.76 -2.74 -7.80
C VAL A 233 5.16 -2.20 -7.52
N GLY A 234 5.27 -0.89 -7.38
CA GLY A 234 6.53 -0.16 -7.29
C GLY A 234 6.99 0.45 -8.60
N SER A 235 6.34 0.11 -9.71
CA SER A 235 6.67 0.65 -11.03
C SER A 235 6.24 2.10 -11.20
N ARG A 236 6.99 2.82 -12.04
CA ARG A 236 6.58 4.11 -12.60
C ARG A 236 6.50 3.98 -14.10
N LEU A 237 5.37 4.39 -14.65
CA LEU A 237 5.06 4.23 -16.06
C LEU A 237 4.68 5.58 -16.68
N ALA A 238 5.03 5.76 -17.96
CA ALA A 238 4.46 6.81 -18.81
C ALA A 238 3.58 6.15 -19.86
N VAL A 239 2.30 6.50 -19.86
CA VAL A 239 1.28 5.84 -20.67
C VAL A 239 0.61 6.84 -21.59
N THR A 240 0.52 6.52 -22.89
CA THR A 240 -0.30 7.27 -23.84
C THR A 240 -1.55 6.48 -24.16
N ILE A 241 -2.69 7.17 -24.17
CA ILE A 241 -3.99 6.54 -24.40
C ILE A 241 -4.71 7.31 -25.49
N PRO A 242 -5.01 6.68 -26.65
CA PRO A 242 -5.77 7.33 -27.70
C PRO A 242 -7.22 7.59 -27.27
N PRO A 243 -7.93 8.55 -27.91
CA PRO A 243 -9.26 8.98 -27.47
C PRO A 243 -10.31 7.88 -27.38
N ASP A 244 -10.28 6.91 -28.29
CA ASP A 244 -11.22 5.78 -28.31
C ASP A 244 -11.05 4.81 -27.13
N LEU A 245 -9.91 4.84 -26.43
CA LEU A 245 -9.61 4.02 -25.27
C LEU A 245 -9.50 4.84 -23.99
N ALA A 246 -9.79 6.14 -24.04
CA ALA A 246 -9.71 7.07 -22.93
C ALA A 246 -11.04 7.26 -22.19
N ALA A 247 -12.09 6.52 -22.55
CA ALA A 247 -13.37 6.51 -21.85
C ALA A 247 -13.41 5.35 -20.82
N GLY A 248 -14.03 5.62 -19.68
CA GLY A 248 -14.38 4.58 -18.70
C GLY A 248 -15.75 3.96 -19.01
N ASP A 249 -16.17 3.05 -18.15
CA ASP A 249 -17.47 2.36 -18.32
C ASP A 249 -18.68 3.26 -17.94
N ASP A 250 -18.43 4.44 -17.36
CA ASP A 250 -19.46 5.42 -17.01
C ASP A 250 -19.64 6.42 -18.16
N THR A 251 -20.42 6.04 -19.15
CA THR A 251 -20.96 6.95 -20.15
C THR A 251 -22.46 7.08 -20.01
#